data_1f9729b8a925898b04c2464c62f17ce6
#
_entry.id   1f9729b8a925898b04c2464c62f17ce6
#
_cell.length_a   1.000
_cell.length_b   1.000
_cell.length_c   1.000
_cell.angle_alpha   90.00
_cell.angle_beta   90.00
_cell.angle_gamma   90.00
#
_symmetry.space_group_name_H-M   'P 1'
#
loop_
_entity.id
_entity.type
_entity.pdbx_description
1 polymer ?
#
loop_
_entity_poly.entity_id
_entity_poly.type
_entity_poly.pdbx_seq_one_letter_code
_entity_poly.pdbx_strand_id
1 'polypeptide(L)'
;MIHPSSIIDPNAKISNDVVIGPYCVIGPGVELGSNTKLHSHINIKGTTKIGKNNEIFPFVSIGTPPQDLKYKGEKNSTIIGDNNKFREYVNINPGTSQGGTITKLGNNNLLMVYCHVAHDCNLGDNIVLANNVQVGGHVTIENNAIVGGSCAIHQFSRIGSLALVGGMTGVLSDVIPFGLSLGNRNNLVGLNLVGLRRAKISNKDIKLLQNFYNIVFCNQNFRSNIENLEADMKENKYVKIIIDFINSDKKRPISLPENIK
;
A
#
# COMPACT_ATOMS: atom_id res chain seq x y z
N MET A 1 20.49 21.69 -1.79
CA MET A 1 20.92 22.48 -0.59
C MET A 1 20.80 21.58 0.63
N ILE A 2 21.88 21.46 1.45
CA ILE A 2 21.89 20.63 2.66
C ILE A 2 22.13 21.55 3.86
N HIS A 3 21.26 21.48 4.88
CA HIS A 3 21.41 22.28 6.09
C HIS A 3 22.61 21.78 6.93
N PRO A 4 23.46 22.67 7.48
CA PRO A 4 24.73 22.29 8.13
C PRO A 4 24.55 21.47 9.43
N SER A 5 23.36 21.46 10.05
CA SER A 5 23.08 20.62 11.22
C SER A 5 22.69 19.18 10.88
N SER A 6 22.64 18.82 9.60
CA SER A 6 22.29 17.46 9.19
C SER A 6 23.54 16.59 9.07
N ILE A 7 23.41 15.33 9.47
CA ILE A 7 24.47 14.33 9.41
C ILE A 7 24.26 13.45 8.18
N ILE A 8 25.16 13.62 7.22
CA ILE A 8 25.10 12.86 5.96
C ILE A 8 26.35 11.97 5.89
N ASP A 9 26.13 10.66 5.73
CA ASP A 9 27.24 9.73 5.53
C ASP A 9 27.90 10.00 4.15
N PRO A 10 29.23 10.03 4.07
CA PRO A 10 29.94 10.29 2.80
C PRO A 10 29.68 9.25 1.69
N ASN A 11 29.20 8.06 2.04
CA ASN A 11 28.82 7.03 1.08
C ASN A 11 27.36 7.14 0.60
N ALA A 12 26.59 8.06 1.15
CA ALA A 12 25.23 8.32 0.66
C ALA A 12 25.28 8.94 -0.76
N LYS A 13 24.41 8.47 -1.66
CA LYS A 13 24.32 8.99 -3.02
C LYS A 13 23.14 9.97 -3.12
N ILE A 14 23.43 11.24 -3.15
CA ILE A 14 22.42 12.30 -3.14
C ILE A 14 22.55 13.12 -4.43
N SER A 15 21.45 13.25 -5.18
CA SER A 15 21.42 14.11 -6.39
C SER A 15 21.62 15.58 -6.00
N ASN A 16 22.28 16.36 -6.88
CA ASN A 16 22.74 17.72 -6.59
C ASN A 16 21.63 18.72 -6.24
N ASP A 17 20.41 18.46 -6.67
CA ASP A 17 19.22 19.30 -6.50
C ASP A 17 18.33 18.90 -5.32
N VAL A 18 18.73 17.90 -4.56
CA VAL A 18 18.04 17.49 -3.33
C VAL A 18 18.14 18.59 -2.26
N VAL A 19 17.03 18.83 -1.57
CA VAL A 19 16.99 19.76 -0.44
C VAL A 19 16.85 18.96 0.85
N ILE A 20 17.77 19.17 1.81
CA ILE A 20 17.77 18.53 3.12
C ILE A 20 17.73 19.62 4.20
N GLY A 21 16.63 19.64 4.95
CA GLY A 21 16.41 20.54 6.09
C GLY A 21 17.24 20.16 7.32
N PRO A 22 17.06 20.86 8.44
CA PRO A 22 17.89 20.70 9.65
C PRO A 22 17.65 19.36 10.36
N TYR A 23 18.71 18.89 11.04
CA TYR A 23 18.69 17.72 11.94
C TYR A 23 18.27 16.41 11.26
N CYS A 24 18.53 16.25 9.97
CA CYS A 24 18.35 15.00 9.27
C CYS A 24 19.56 14.08 9.46
N VAL A 25 19.33 12.76 9.48
CA VAL A 25 20.39 11.74 9.55
C VAL A 25 20.22 10.80 8.34
N ILE A 26 21.24 10.78 7.46
CA ILE A 26 21.24 9.99 6.23
C ILE A 26 22.40 8.99 6.28
N GLY A 27 22.09 7.71 6.25
CA GLY A 27 23.06 6.61 6.37
C GLY A 27 23.78 6.26 5.05
N PRO A 28 24.80 5.38 5.11
CA PRO A 28 25.73 5.11 4.02
C PRO A 28 25.10 4.42 2.80
N GLY A 29 24.06 3.63 2.97
CA GLY A 29 23.39 2.88 1.88
C GLY A 29 22.22 3.63 1.24
N VAL A 30 22.07 4.93 1.53
CA VAL A 30 20.94 5.72 1.06
C VAL A 30 21.22 6.34 -0.31
N GLU A 31 20.24 6.22 -1.20
CA GLU A 31 20.23 6.89 -2.50
C GLU A 31 19.01 7.81 -2.61
N LEU A 32 19.20 9.12 -2.87
CA LEU A 32 18.13 10.10 -3.04
C LEU A 32 18.11 10.66 -4.47
N GLY A 33 16.98 10.46 -5.15
CA GLY A 33 16.76 10.94 -6.51
C GLY A 33 16.47 12.44 -6.58
N SER A 34 16.61 12.98 -7.76
CA SER A 34 16.51 14.41 -8.10
C SER A 34 15.23 15.07 -7.54
N ASN A 35 15.34 16.32 -7.16
CA ASN A 35 14.24 17.18 -6.71
C ASN A 35 13.47 16.61 -5.46
N THR A 36 14.06 15.66 -4.74
CA THR A 36 13.49 15.18 -3.48
C THR A 36 13.77 16.17 -2.36
N LYS A 37 12.75 16.44 -1.54
CA LYS A 37 12.82 17.39 -0.43
C LYS A 37 12.61 16.70 0.89
N LEU A 38 13.58 16.80 1.78
CA LEU A 38 13.52 16.40 3.17
C LEU A 38 13.32 17.64 4.04
N HIS A 39 12.27 17.67 4.87
CA HIS A 39 12.08 18.73 5.85
C HIS A 39 13.06 18.59 7.02
N SER A 40 12.65 18.59 8.25
CA SER A 40 13.56 18.49 9.41
C SER A 40 13.42 17.16 10.16
N HIS A 41 14.46 16.76 10.91
CA HIS A 41 14.42 15.61 11.85
C HIS A 41 14.04 14.29 11.16
N ILE A 42 14.54 14.06 9.96
CA ILE A 42 14.27 12.84 9.18
C ILE A 42 15.44 11.87 9.36
N ASN A 43 15.10 10.58 9.52
CA ASN A 43 16.09 9.51 9.68
C ASN A 43 15.92 8.49 8.54
N ILE A 44 16.91 8.42 7.63
CA ILE A 44 16.92 7.44 6.53
C ILE A 44 18.19 6.59 6.67
N LYS A 45 18.01 5.27 6.76
CA LYS A 45 19.09 4.31 7.00
C LYS A 45 19.00 3.08 6.09
N GLY A 46 19.92 2.15 6.29
CA GLY A 46 19.97 0.88 5.57
C GLY A 46 20.21 1.06 4.07
N THR A 47 19.95 0.03 3.29
CA THR A 47 19.98 0.09 1.83
C THR A 47 18.64 0.64 1.33
N THR A 48 18.52 1.97 1.30
CA THR A 48 17.28 2.66 0.97
C THR A 48 17.43 3.49 -0.30
N LYS A 49 16.61 3.20 -1.31
CA LYS A 49 16.54 3.95 -2.57
C LYS A 49 15.24 4.71 -2.64
N ILE A 50 15.32 6.03 -2.78
CA ILE A 50 14.18 6.93 -2.94
C ILE A 50 14.31 7.63 -4.29
N GLY A 51 13.28 7.54 -5.11
CA GLY A 51 13.22 8.13 -6.44
C GLY A 51 13.17 9.66 -6.42
N LYS A 52 12.62 10.24 -7.48
CA LYS A 52 12.58 11.68 -7.73
C LYS A 52 11.33 12.35 -7.17
N ASN A 53 11.40 13.67 -6.93
CA ASN A 53 10.27 14.54 -6.58
C ASN A 53 9.51 14.07 -5.33
N ASN A 54 10.14 13.33 -4.42
CA ASN A 54 9.49 12.94 -3.16
C ASN A 54 9.54 14.09 -2.15
N GLU A 55 8.50 14.21 -1.34
CA GLU A 55 8.45 15.18 -0.24
C GLU A 55 8.29 14.44 1.08
N ILE A 56 9.25 14.61 1.98
CA ILE A 56 9.36 13.88 3.25
C ILE A 56 9.29 14.88 4.39
N PHE A 57 8.26 14.74 5.23
CA PHE A 57 7.92 15.65 6.29
C PHE A 57 8.64 15.31 7.61
N PRO A 58 8.60 16.19 8.62
CA PRO A 58 9.37 16.00 9.84
C PRO A 58 9.08 14.68 10.58
N PHE A 59 10.13 14.15 11.22
CA PHE A 59 10.10 12.95 12.04
C PHE A 59 9.79 11.65 11.29
N VAL A 60 9.90 11.64 9.97
CA VAL A 60 9.80 10.41 9.17
C VAL A 60 11.04 9.55 9.38
N SER A 61 10.83 8.21 9.50
CA SER A 61 11.88 7.21 9.59
C SER A 61 11.74 6.17 8.50
N ILE A 62 12.77 5.99 7.68
CA ILE A 62 12.77 5.02 6.55
C ILE A 62 14.02 4.15 6.61
N GLY A 63 13.83 2.84 6.41
CA GLY A 63 14.94 1.89 6.30
C GLY A 63 15.61 1.52 7.63
N THR A 64 15.01 1.90 8.77
CA THR A 64 15.43 1.41 10.09
C THR A 64 15.08 -0.07 10.26
N PRO A 65 15.81 -0.83 11.10
CA PRO A 65 15.57 -2.26 11.28
C PRO A 65 14.09 -2.61 11.47
N PRO A 66 13.61 -3.70 10.82
CA PRO A 66 12.22 -4.09 10.94
C PRO A 66 11.85 -4.54 12.35
N GLN A 67 10.58 -4.36 12.72
CA GLN A 67 10.03 -4.80 14.01
C GLN A 67 9.60 -6.28 13.92
N ASP A 68 10.51 -7.15 13.51
CA ASP A 68 10.29 -8.60 13.42
C ASP A 68 11.26 -9.32 14.38
N LEU A 69 10.71 -10.14 15.27
CA LEU A 69 11.49 -10.94 16.24
C LEU A 69 12.46 -11.91 15.57
N LYS A 70 12.24 -12.26 14.30
CA LYS A 70 13.09 -13.18 13.55
C LYS A 70 14.22 -12.46 12.81
N TYR A 71 14.18 -11.14 12.72
CA TYR A 71 15.23 -10.35 12.07
C TYR A 71 16.55 -10.47 12.83
N LYS A 72 17.63 -10.83 12.12
CA LYS A 72 18.96 -11.06 12.68
C LYS A 72 20.05 -10.15 12.10
N GLY A 73 19.65 -9.06 11.43
CA GLY A 73 20.59 -8.13 10.79
C GLY A 73 20.98 -8.53 9.36
N GLU A 74 20.18 -9.36 8.72
CA GLU A 74 20.39 -9.76 7.31
C GLU A 74 20.31 -8.56 6.36
N LYS A 75 20.96 -8.69 5.19
CA LYS A 75 20.92 -7.67 4.14
C LYS A 75 19.50 -7.52 3.62
N ASN A 76 19.00 -6.31 3.64
CA ASN A 76 17.66 -5.97 3.18
C ASN A 76 17.62 -4.58 2.56
N SER A 77 16.48 -4.22 1.99
CA SER A 77 16.33 -2.91 1.34
C SER A 77 14.91 -2.36 1.40
N THR A 78 14.84 -1.04 1.22
CA THR A 78 13.61 -0.28 0.99
C THR A 78 13.72 0.43 -0.34
N ILE A 79 12.75 0.23 -1.24
CA ILE A 79 12.72 0.84 -2.57
C ILE A 79 11.45 1.68 -2.69
N ILE A 80 11.62 2.97 -2.94
CA ILE A 80 10.55 3.95 -3.06
C ILE A 80 10.66 4.63 -4.43
N GLY A 81 9.54 4.67 -5.15
CA GLY A 81 9.44 5.35 -6.45
C GLY A 81 9.41 6.87 -6.36
N ASP A 82 8.76 7.49 -7.32
CA ASP A 82 8.76 8.94 -7.54
C ASP A 82 7.47 9.61 -7.03
N ASN A 83 7.55 10.92 -6.77
CA ASN A 83 6.41 11.81 -6.47
C ASN A 83 5.58 11.41 -5.23
N ASN A 84 6.16 10.71 -4.27
CA ASN A 84 5.46 10.34 -3.04
C ASN A 84 5.51 11.46 -2.00
N LYS A 85 4.50 11.51 -1.13
CA LYS A 85 4.45 12.38 0.05
C LYS A 85 4.35 11.54 1.31
N PHE A 86 5.34 11.70 2.19
CA PHE A 86 5.37 11.04 3.50
C PHE A 86 5.20 12.10 4.58
N ARG A 87 4.01 12.12 5.19
CA ARG A 87 3.68 13.09 6.24
C ARG A 87 4.39 12.72 7.55
N GLU A 88 4.23 13.57 8.51
CA GLU A 88 4.95 13.51 9.78
C GLU A 88 4.80 12.16 10.48
N TYR A 89 5.90 11.68 11.07
CA TYR A 89 5.95 10.42 11.82
C TYR A 89 5.65 9.15 11.01
N VAL A 90 5.69 9.20 9.69
CA VAL A 90 5.61 7.98 8.89
C VAL A 90 6.84 7.11 9.15
N ASN A 91 6.61 5.81 9.34
CA ASN A 91 7.68 4.82 9.48
C ASN A 91 7.57 3.74 8.38
N ILE A 92 8.70 3.45 7.72
CA ILE A 92 8.78 2.41 6.67
C ILE A 92 9.98 1.52 6.99
N ASN A 93 9.73 0.23 7.23
CA ASN A 93 10.78 -0.75 7.48
C ASN A 93 11.22 -1.47 6.19
N PRO A 94 12.47 -1.90 6.11
CA PRO A 94 12.97 -2.74 5.00
C PRO A 94 12.42 -4.17 5.09
N GLY A 95 12.65 -4.97 4.06
CA GLY A 95 12.27 -6.37 4.05
C GLY A 95 13.06 -7.25 5.01
N THR A 96 12.66 -8.53 5.10
CA THR A 96 13.33 -9.58 5.89
C THR A 96 13.69 -10.76 5.02
N SER A 97 14.58 -11.64 5.48
CA SER A 97 14.98 -12.83 4.73
C SER A 97 13.81 -13.76 4.37
N GLN A 98 12.73 -13.74 5.15
CA GLN A 98 11.55 -14.57 4.92
C GLN A 98 10.59 -14.02 3.87
N GLY A 99 10.65 -12.71 3.57
CA GLY A 99 9.75 -12.02 2.63
C GLY A 99 10.40 -11.58 1.32
N GLY A 100 11.64 -11.97 1.07
CA GLY A 100 12.37 -11.59 -0.13
C GLY A 100 13.26 -10.36 0.05
N THR A 101 13.46 -9.91 1.28
CA THR A 101 14.40 -8.85 1.67
C THR A 101 14.08 -7.43 1.22
N ILE A 102 12.92 -7.20 0.62
CA ILE A 102 12.59 -5.89 0.04
C ILE A 102 11.19 -5.42 0.48
N THR A 103 11.12 -4.20 1.01
CA THR A 103 9.87 -3.44 1.09
C THR A 103 9.82 -2.45 -0.06
N LYS A 104 8.72 -2.45 -0.83
CA LYS A 104 8.60 -1.65 -2.05
C LYS A 104 7.37 -0.75 -2.02
N LEU A 105 7.56 0.51 -2.40
CA LEU A 105 6.50 1.49 -2.66
C LEU A 105 6.68 2.06 -4.08
N GLY A 106 5.58 2.13 -4.82
CA GLY A 106 5.55 2.73 -6.16
C GLY A 106 5.56 4.26 -6.12
N ASN A 107 4.78 4.87 -7.00
CA ASN A 107 4.81 6.29 -7.29
C ASN A 107 3.53 7.00 -6.86
N ASN A 108 3.59 8.33 -6.67
CA ASN A 108 2.45 9.20 -6.40
C ASN A 108 1.63 8.82 -5.16
N ASN A 109 2.24 8.18 -4.17
CA ASN A 109 1.56 7.76 -2.96
C ASN A 109 1.51 8.88 -1.92
N LEU A 110 0.43 8.93 -1.16
CA LEU A 110 0.27 9.80 0.01
C LEU A 110 0.13 8.95 1.27
N LEU A 111 1.14 8.97 2.11
CA LEU A 111 1.09 8.40 3.45
C LEU A 111 0.90 9.55 4.45
N MET A 112 -0.27 9.60 5.09
CA MET A 112 -0.60 10.66 6.04
C MET A 112 0.07 10.42 7.40
N VAL A 113 -0.15 11.33 8.34
CA VAL A 113 0.50 11.36 9.66
C VAL A 113 0.37 10.03 10.40
N TYR A 114 1.48 9.56 11.00
CA TYR A 114 1.59 8.32 11.79
C TYR A 114 1.31 7.01 11.03
N CYS A 115 1.38 6.98 9.70
CA CYS A 115 1.30 5.71 8.98
C CYS A 115 2.56 4.86 9.22
N HIS A 116 2.35 3.55 9.36
CA HIS A 116 3.41 2.56 9.40
C HIS A 116 3.30 1.58 8.25
N VAL A 117 4.42 1.31 7.57
CA VAL A 117 4.56 0.24 6.57
C VAL A 117 5.62 -0.73 7.09
N ALA A 118 5.18 -1.91 7.50
CA ALA A 118 6.07 -2.95 7.99
C ALA A 118 6.90 -3.59 6.86
N HIS A 119 7.72 -4.55 7.24
CA HIS A 119 8.64 -5.27 6.36
C HIS A 119 7.94 -6.05 5.24
N ASP A 120 8.64 -6.23 4.13
CA ASP A 120 8.22 -7.06 3.00
C ASP A 120 6.90 -6.64 2.34
N CYS A 121 6.44 -5.42 2.59
CA CYS A 121 5.25 -4.88 1.94
C CYS A 121 5.52 -4.49 0.49
N ASN A 122 4.49 -4.65 -0.36
CA ASN A 122 4.52 -4.22 -1.75
C ASN A 122 3.33 -3.30 -2.03
N LEU A 123 3.60 -1.99 -2.10
CA LEU A 123 2.62 -0.95 -2.37
C LEU A 123 2.79 -0.44 -3.81
N GLY A 124 1.70 -0.40 -4.57
CA GLY A 124 1.67 0.12 -5.94
C GLY A 124 1.69 1.64 -6.02
N ASP A 125 1.03 2.17 -7.04
CA ASP A 125 0.99 3.60 -7.36
C ASP A 125 -0.33 4.25 -6.92
N ASN A 126 -0.29 5.58 -6.67
CA ASN A 126 -1.45 6.42 -6.35
C ASN A 126 -2.27 5.94 -5.13
N ILE A 127 -1.60 5.35 -4.15
CA ILE A 127 -2.21 4.87 -2.92
C ILE A 127 -2.36 6.03 -1.93
N VAL A 128 -3.48 6.05 -1.22
CA VAL A 128 -3.68 6.95 -0.09
C VAL A 128 -3.85 6.13 1.18
N LEU A 129 -2.90 6.26 2.11
CA LEU A 129 -3.04 5.79 3.48
C LEU A 129 -3.37 7.00 4.34
N ALA A 130 -4.59 7.04 4.89
CA ALA A 130 -5.01 8.13 5.77
C ALA A 130 -4.30 8.04 7.14
N ASN A 131 -4.52 9.04 8.00
CA ASN A 131 -3.82 9.14 9.28
C ASN A 131 -3.89 7.84 10.10
N ASN A 132 -2.74 7.48 10.68
CA ASN A 132 -2.62 6.34 11.60
C ASN A 132 -2.98 4.97 11.00
N VAL A 133 -2.79 4.77 9.71
CA VAL A 133 -2.91 3.44 9.09
C VAL A 133 -1.69 2.61 9.44
N GLN A 134 -1.91 1.39 9.95
CA GLN A 134 -0.89 0.44 10.34
C GLN A 134 -0.89 -0.75 9.37
N VAL A 135 0.13 -0.85 8.53
CA VAL A 135 0.27 -1.91 7.52
C VAL A 135 1.21 -2.99 8.08
N GLY A 136 0.67 -4.17 8.33
CA GLY A 136 1.43 -5.34 8.79
C GLY A 136 2.39 -5.88 7.73
N GLY A 137 3.31 -6.77 8.12
CA GLY A 137 4.30 -7.34 7.20
C GLY A 137 3.70 -8.12 6.04
N HIS A 138 4.40 -8.15 4.90
CA HIS A 138 4.03 -8.90 3.68
C HIS A 138 2.69 -8.48 3.04
N VAL A 139 2.17 -7.31 3.37
CA VAL A 139 0.94 -6.78 2.79
C VAL A 139 1.18 -6.30 1.36
N THR A 140 0.24 -6.60 0.48
CA THR A 140 0.20 -6.04 -0.88
C THR A 140 -0.96 -5.08 -1.00
N ILE A 141 -0.70 -3.85 -1.44
CA ILE A 141 -1.72 -2.85 -1.76
C ILE A 141 -1.55 -2.46 -3.23
N GLU A 142 -2.58 -2.73 -4.03
CA GLU A 142 -2.53 -2.44 -5.46
C GLU A 142 -2.85 -0.97 -5.76
N ASN A 143 -2.65 -0.58 -7.02
CA ASN A 143 -2.76 0.80 -7.48
C ASN A 143 -4.11 1.46 -7.16
N ASN A 144 -4.07 2.74 -6.83
CA ASN A 144 -5.23 3.59 -6.59
C ASN A 144 -6.12 3.15 -5.40
N ALA A 145 -5.63 2.28 -4.52
CA ALA A 145 -6.35 1.91 -3.30
C ALA A 145 -6.33 3.07 -2.29
N ILE A 146 -7.42 3.18 -1.53
CA ILE A 146 -7.55 4.16 -0.45
C ILE A 146 -7.84 3.42 0.85
N VAL A 147 -7.05 3.69 1.88
CA VAL A 147 -7.24 3.14 3.22
C VAL A 147 -7.57 4.27 4.18
N GLY A 148 -8.74 4.21 4.78
CA GLY A 148 -9.24 5.18 5.75
C GLY A 148 -8.43 5.22 7.04
N GLY A 149 -8.55 6.31 7.78
CA GLY A 149 -7.77 6.55 8.99
C GLY A 149 -7.97 5.50 10.08
N SER A 150 -6.91 5.25 10.85
CA SER A 150 -6.87 4.30 11.97
C SER A 150 -7.23 2.86 11.58
N CYS A 151 -6.97 2.47 10.35
CA CYS A 151 -7.07 1.08 9.92
C CYS A 151 -5.83 0.28 10.34
N ALA A 152 -6.04 -0.99 10.72
CA ALA A 152 -4.98 -1.96 10.94
C ALA A 152 -5.10 -3.08 9.90
N ILE A 153 -4.05 -3.28 9.10
CA ILE A 153 -4.03 -4.29 8.05
C ILE A 153 -3.19 -5.46 8.53
N HIS A 154 -3.84 -6.62 8.67
CA HIS A 154 -3.16 -7.83 9.11
C HIS A 154 -2.11 -8.27 8.10
N GLN A 155 -1.00 -8.84 8.61
CA GLN A 155 0.08 -9.36 7.77
C GLN A 155 -0.42 -10.32 6.68
N PHE A 156 0.24 -10.28 5.52
CA PHE A 156 -0.10 -11.05 4.31
C PHE A 156 -1.42 -10.67 3.63
N SER A 157 -2.19 -9.71 4.14
CA SER A 157 -3.42 -9.28 3.48
C SER A 157 -3.15 -8.56 2.16
N ARG A 158 -4.10 -8.66 1.24
CA ARG A 158 -4.05 -7.96 -0.04
C ARG A 158 -5.23 -6.98 -0.16
N ILE A 159 -4.95 -5.80 -0.66
CA ILE A 159 -5.97 -4.79 -1.00
C ILE A 159 -5.87 -4.53 -2.49
N GLY A 160 -6.92 -4.91 -3.22
CA GLY A 160 -6.97 -4.82 -4.68
C GLY A 160 -7.07 -3.39 -5.20
N SER A 161 -6.80 -3.23 -6.47
CA SER A 161 -6.78 -1.93 -7.15
C SER A 161 -8.13 -1.19 -7.05
N LEU A 162 -8.06 0.14 -6.86
CA LEU A 162 -9.25 1.01 -6.66
C LEU A 162 -10.15 0.60 -5.48
N ALA A 163 -9.72 -0.30 -4.60
CA ALA A 163 -10.47 -0.64 -3.40
C ALA A 163 -10.49 0.54 -2.41
N LEU A 164 -11.56 0.62 -1.64
CA LEU A 164 -11.71 1.56 -0.53
C LEU A 164 -11.94 0.79 0.77
N VAL A 165 -11.03 0.96 1.72
CA VAL A 165 -11.20 0.51 3.10
C VAL A 165 -11.65 1.69 3.94
N GLY A 166 -12.79 1.59 4.61
CA GLY A 166 -13.30 2.65 5.49
C GLY A 166 -12.46 2.80 6.76
N GLY A 167 -12.54 3.96 7.38
CA GLY A 167 -11.78 4.24 8.60
C GLY A 167 -12.10 3.26 9.75
N MET A 168 -11.14 3.07 10.65
CA MET A 168 -11.23 2.19 11.83
C MET A 168 -11.52 0.72 11.49
N THR A 169 -11.16 0.26 10.29
CA THR A 169 -11.35 -1.12 9.85
C THR A 169 -10.12 -1.97 10.18
N GLY A 170 -10.33 -3.11 10.82
CA GLY A 170 -9.32 -4.17 10.93
C GLY A 170 -9.38 -5.09 9.71
N VAL A 171 -8.43 -5.00 8.80
CA VAL A 171 -8.37 -5.81 7.57
C VAL A 171 -7.74 -7.17 7.88
N LEU A 172 -8.56 -8.20 8.00
CA LEU A 172 -8.14 -9.59 8.30
C LEU A 172 -8.18 -10.49 7.06
N SER A 173 -8.97 -10.11 6.06
CA SER A 173 -9.19 -10.83 4.79
C SER A 173 -8.86 -9.93 3.62
N ASP A 174 -8.55 -10.50 2.48
CA ASP A 174 -8.24 -9.75 1.27
C ASP A 174 -9.44 -8.94 0.79
N VAL A 175 -9.20 -7.71 0.39
CA VAL A 175 -10.22 -6.82 -0.19
C VAL A 175 -10.08 -6.87 -1.70
N ILE A 176 -11.14 -7.30 -2.39
CA ILE A 176 -11.14 -7.45 -3.85
C ILE A 176 -10.91 -6.10 -4.56
N PRO A 177 -10.36 -6.11 -5.79
CA PRO A 177 -10.31 -4.91 -6.62
C PRO A 177 -11.68 -4.25 -6.74
N PHE A 178 -11.71 -2.92 -6.72
CA PHE A 178 -12.91 -2.09 -6.75
C PHE A 178 -13.84 -2.24 -5.53
N GLY A 179 -13.49 -3.08 -4.56
CA GLY A 179 -14.32 -3.36 -3.39
C GLY A 179 -14.41 -2.17 -2.42
N LEU A 180 -15.54 -2.07 -1.73
CA LEU A 180 -15.72 -1.21 -0.56
C LEU A 180 -15.80 -2.11 0.68
N SER A 181 -14.83 -1.97 1.57
CA SER A 181 -14.75 -2.76 2.80
C SER A 181 -14.88 -1.87 4.02
N LEU A 182 -15.77 -2.20 4.93
CA LEU A 182 -16.07 -1.44 6.14
C LEU A 182 -16.15 -2.36 7.37
N GLY A 183 -16.10 -1.74 8.53
CA GLY A 183 -16.36 -2.40 9.82
C GLY A 183 -15.11 -3.01 10.47
N ASN A 184 -15.21 -3.32 11.74
CA ASN A 184 -14.09 -3.75 12.58
C ASN A 184 -13.42 -5.07 12.15
N ARG A 185 -14.04 -5.85 11.26
CA ARG A 185 -13.48 -7.07 10.66
C ARG A 185 -13.64 -7.12 9.14
N ASN A 186 -13.50 -5.99 8.49
CA ASN A 186 -13.53 -5.77 7.05
C ASN A 186 -14.62 -6.56 6.28
N ASN A 187 -15.87 -6.16 6.45
CA ASN A 187 -16.98 -6.68 5.65
C ASN A 187 -16.95 -6.05 4.25
N LEU A 188 -17.16 -6.85 3.21
CA LEU A 188 -17.35 -6.36 1.84
C LEU A 188 -18.77 -5.83 1.71
N VAL A 189 -18.95 -4.51 1.69
CA VAL A 189 -20.29 -3.90 1.66
C VAL A 189 -20.75 -3.50 0.25
N GLY A 190 -19.90 -3.73 -0.74
CA GLY A 190 -20.21 -3.42 -2.13
C GLY A 190 -18.97 -3.04 -2.94
N LEU A 191 -19.18 -2.21 -3.95
CA LEU A 191 -18.12 -1.66 -4.79
C LEU A 191 -17.87 -0.18 -4.47
N ASN A 192 -16.64 0.27 -4.63
CA ASN A 192 -16.22 1.67 -4.54
C ASN A 192 -16.74 2.49 -5.74
N LEU A 193 -18.04 2.71 -5.81
CA LEU A 193 -18.68 3.40 -6.94
C LEU A 193 -18.13 4.80 -7.17
N VAL A 194 -17.72 5.49 -6.11
CA VAL A 194 -17.13 6.82 -6.21
C VAL A 194 -15.75 6.74 -6.89
N GLY A 195 -14.93 5.79 -6.46
CA GLY A 195 -13.61 5.53 -7.07
C GLY A 195 -13.73 5.14 -8.54
N LEU A 196 -14.65 4.25 -8.88
CA LEU A 196 -14.91 3.82 -10.26
C LEU A 196 -15.28 5.01 -11.17
N ARG A 197 -16.17 5.91 -10.71
CA ARG A 197 -16.56 7.10 -11.47
C ARG A 197 -15.40 8.08 -11.63
N ARG A 198 -14.61 8.32 -10.58
CA ARG A 198 -13.41 9.17 -10.64
C ARG A 198 -12.35 8.61 -11.60
N ALA A 199 -12.23 7.29 -11.66
CA ALA A 199 -11.37 6.60 -12.64
C ALA A 199 -11.95 6.59 -14.05
N LYS A 200 -13.09 7.29 -14.29
CA LYS A 200 -13.78 7.41 -15.60
C LYS A 200 -14.19 6.05 -16.20
N ILE A 201 -14.47 5.07 -15.36
CA ILE A 201 -15.05 3.80 -15.82
C ILE A 201 -16.48 4.06 -16.28
N SER A 202 -16.86 3.49 -17.43
CA SER A 202 -18.16 3.75 -18.04
C SER A 202 -19.33 3.27 -17.16
N ASN A 203 -20.46 3.96 -17.23
CA ASN A 203 -21.66 3.53 -16.48
C ASN A 203 -22.11 2.12 -16.87
N LYS A 204 -21.86 1.68 -18.12
CA LYS A 204 -22.13 0.32 -18.59
C LYS A 204 -21.28 -0.69 -17.81
N ASP A 205 -19.97 -0.44 -17.70
CA ASP A 205 -19.05 -1.32 -16.97
C ASP A 205 -19.33 -1.31 -15.46
N ILE A 206 -19.69 -0.16 -14.88
CA ILE A 206 -20.08 -0.07 -13.46
C ILE A 206 -21.32 -0.92 -13.18
N LYS A 207 -22.35 -0.85 -14.04
CA LYS A 207 -23.55 -1.69 -13.91
C LYS A 207 -23.23 -3.18 -14.05
N LEU A 208 -22.33 -3.52 -14.97
CA LEU A 208 -21.88 -4.91 -15.14
C LEU A 208 -21.13 -5.41 -13.90
N LEU A 209 -20.22 -4.60 -13.34
CA LEU A 209 -19.54 -4.93 -12.09
C LEU A 209 -20.51 -5.08 -10.90
N GLN A 210 -21.54 -4.25 -10.81
CA GLN A 210 -22.57 -4.39 -9.78
C GLN A 210 -23.37 -5.69 -9.94
N ASN A 211 -23.70 -6.06 -11.17
CA ASN A 211 -24.36 -7.33 -11.46
C ASN A 211 -23.46 -8.52 -11.10
N PHE A 212 -22.19 -8.48 -11.50
CA PHE A 212 -21.17 -9.46 -11.10
C PHE A 212 -21.11 -9.60 -9.57
N TYR A 213 -21.02 -8.49 -8.84
CA TYR A 213 -20.99 -8.50 -7.38
C TYR A 213 -22.21 -9.20 -6.78
N ASN A 214 -23.41 -8.86 -7.26
CA ASN A 214 -24.65 -9.44 -6.77
C ASN A 214 -24.75 -10.95 -7.03
N ILE A 215 -24.27 -11.42 -8.18
CA ILE A 215 -24.26 -12.86 -8.53
C ILE A 215 -23.22 -13.60 -7.70
N VAL A 216 -21.99 -13.08 -7.66
CA VAL A 216 -20.86 -13.80 -7.07
C VAL A 216 -20.93 -13.83 -5.55
N PHE A 217 -21.28 -12.71 -4.92
CA PHE A 217 -21.28 -12.57 -3.47
C PHE A 217 -22.69 -12.66 -2.84
N CYS A 218 -23.58 -13.43 -3.46
CA CYS A 218 -24.92 -13.72 -2.91
C CYS A 218 -24.92 -14.76 -1.77
N ASN A 219 -23.87 -15.58 -1.68
CA ASN A 219 -23.67 -16.61 -0.66
C ASN A 219 -22.18 -16.91 -0.46
N GLN A 220 -21.84 -17.84 0.46
CA GLN A 220 -20.46 -18.22 0.75
C GLN A 220 -19.71 -18.93 -0.40
N ASN A 221 -20.44 -19.45 -1.38
CA ASN A 221 -19.87 -20.25 -2.48
C ASN A 221 -19.37 -19.39 -3.66
N PHE A 222 -18.84 -18.20 -3.37
CA PHE A 222 -18.43 -17.22 -4.39
C PHE A 222 -17.50 -17.81 -5.48
N ARG A 223 -16.67 -18.79 -5.17
CA ARG A 223 -15.78 -19.43 -6.16
C ARG A 223 -16.58 -20.26 -7.18
N SER A 224 -17.54 -21.06 -6.71
CA SER A 224 -18.45 -21.80 -7.60
C SER A 224 -19.35 -20.85 -8.39
N ASN A 225 -19.79 -19.74 -7.78
CA ASN A 225 -20.57 -18.72 -8.50
C ASN A 225 -19.74 -18.10 -9.65
N ILE A 226 -18.43 -17.88 -9.45
CA ILE A 226 -17.51 -17.42 -10.52
C ILE A 226 -17.41 -18.45 -11.64
N GLU A 227 -17.30 -19.76 -11.32
CA GLU A 227 -17.22 -20.83 -12.32
C GLU A 227 -18.45 -20.89 -13.20
N ASN A 228 -19.63 -20.59 -12.63
CA ASN A 228 -20.93 -20.63 -13.32
C ASN A 228 -21.35 -19.32 -14.01
N LEU A 229 -20.49 -18.28 -14.01
CA LEU A 229 -20.78 -17.03 -14.72
C LEU A 229 -20.84 -17.26 -16.25
N GLU A 230 -21.66 -16.47 -16.91
CA GLU A 230 -21.72 -16.39 -18.38
C GLU A 230 -20.37 -15.96 -18.97
N ALA A 231 -20.02 -16.51 -20.13
CA ALA A 231 -18.74 -16.27 -20.79
C ALA A 231 -18.50 -14.76 -21.04
N ASP A 232 -19.50 -14.06 -21.55
CA ASP A 232 -19.43 -12.62 -21.85
C ASP A 232 -19.10 -11.78 -20.60
N MET A 233 -19.63 -12.16 -19.45
CA MET A 233 -19.32 -11.49 -18.19
C MET A 233 -17.86 -11.74 -17.76
N LYS A 234 -17.37 -12.99 -17.90
CA LYS A 234 -15.97 -13.34 -17.57
C LYS A 234 -14.96 -12.61 -18.46
N GLU A 235 -15.29 -12.37 -19.73
CA GLU A 235 -14.43 -11.68 -20.70
C GLU A 235 -14.35 -10.16 -20.47
N ASN A 236 -15.23 -9.57 -19.64
CA ASN A 236 -15.11 -8.16 -19.30
C ASN A 236 -13.81 -7.89 -18.54
N LYS A 237 -13.03 -6.93 -19.01
CA LYS A 237 -11.69 -6.61 -18.48
C LYS A 237 -11.67 -6.33 -16.96
N TYR A 238 -12.71 -5.70 -16.42
CA TYR A 238 -12.77 -5.36 -14.99
C TYR A 238 -13.19 -6.56 -14.14
N VAL A 239 -14.10 -7.38 -14.63
CA VAL A 239 -14.47 -8.66 -13.99
C VAL A 239 -13.27 -9.59 -13.95
N LYS A 240 -12.51 -9.64 -15.04
CA LYS A 240 -11.28 -10.44 -15.12
C LYS A 240 -10.25 -10.05 -14.05
N ILE A 241 -10.04 -8.75 -13.81
CA ILE A 241 -9.17 -8.25 -12.73
C ILE A 241 -9.60 -8.83 -11.37
N ILE A 242 -10.90 -8.86 -11.06
CA ILE A 242 -11.39 -9.41 -9.79
C ILE A 242 -11.16 -10.93 -9.74
N ILE A 243 -11.48 -11.64 -10.81
CA ILE A 243 -11.32 -13.10 -10.89
C ILE A 243 -9.83 -13.48 -10.74
N ASP A 244 -8.94 -12.80 -11.45
CA ASP A 244 -7.50 -13.03 -11.39
C ASP A 244 -6.96 -12.78 -9.97
N PHE A 245 -7.40 -11.70 -9.32
CA PHE A 245 -7.05 -11.41 -7.93
C PHE A 245 -7.49 -12.53 -6.97
N ILE A 246 -8.73 -13.02 -7.12
CA ILE A 246 -9.25 -14.11 -6.28
C ILE A 246 -8.49 -15.42 -6.53
N ASN A 247 -8.09 -15.69 -7.76
CA ASN A 247 -7.44 -16.92 -8.16
C ASN A 247 -5.93 -16.94 -7.91
N SER A 248 -5.28 -15.77 -7.83
CA SER A 248 -3.83 -15.67 -7.62
C SER A 248 -3.37 -16.20 -6.26
N ASP A 249 -4.23 -16.18 -5.24
CA ASP A 249 -3.98 -16.86 -3.97
C ASP A 249 -5.28 -17.48 -3.42
N LYS A 250 -5.41 -18.80 -3.59
CA LYS A 250 -6.59 -19.54 -3.14
C LYS A 250 -6.61 -19.83 -1.63
N LYS A 251 -5.49 -19.64 -0.93
CA LYS A 251 -5.38 -19.93 0.51
C LYS A 251 -5.83 -18.75 1.37
N ARG A 252 -5.75 -17.54 0.84
CA ARG A 252 -6.16 -16.35 1.56
C ARG A 252 -7.68 -16.20 1.61
N PRO A 253 -8.28 -15.86 2.78
CA PRO A 253 -9.69 -15.54 2.85
C PRO A 253 -9.98 -14.23 2.13
N ILE A 254 -11.10 -14.19 1.40
CA ILE A 254 -11.63 -12.97 0.79
C ILE A 254 -12.65 -12.34 1.75
N SER A 255 -12.66 -11.03 1.84
CA SER A 255 -13.70 -10.27 2.54
C SER A 255 -15.07 -10.54 1.90
N LEU A 256 -16.04 -10.93 2.70
CA LEU A 256 -17.41 -11.25 2.27
C LEU A 256 -18.40 -10.26 2.90
N PRO A 257 -19.61 -10.11 2.33
CA PRO A 257 -20.71 -9.42 2.97
C PRO A 257 -21.04 -10.00 4.35
N GLU A 258 -21.46 -9.14 5.28
CA GLU A 258 -21.70 -9.55 6.67
C GLU A 258 -22.80 -10.61 6.79
N ASN A 259 -23.84 -10.47 5.99
CA ASN A 259 -25.01 -11.36 5.99
C ASN A 259 -24.75 -12.77 5.40
N ILE A 260 -23.57 -13.02 4.86
CA ILE A 260 -23.19 -14.30 4.26
C ILE A 260 -21.90 -14.90 4.82
N LYS A 261 -21.39 -14.35 5.92
CA LYS A 261 -20.21 -14.88 6.64
C LYS A 261 -20.52 -16.12 7.46
#